data_15389c39eaa4f579bbd30386debf8bb0
#
_entry.id   15389c39eaa4f579bbd30386debf8bb0
#
_cell.length_a   1.000
_cell.length_b   1.000
_cell.length_c   1.000
_cell.angle_alpha   90.00
_cell.angle_beta   90.00
_cell.angle_gamma   90.00
#
_symmetry.space_group_name_H-M   'P 1'
#
loop_
_entity.id
_entity.type
_entity.pdbx_description
1 polymer ?
#
loop_
_entity_poly.entity_id
_entity_poly.type
_entity_poly.pdbx_seq_one_letter_code
_entity_poly.pdbx_strand_id
1 'polypeptide(L)'
;MLEALHLTKSFIGPPAVDSVGFTIRPGEILGYLGPNGAGKSTTVKMLTGLLEPSSGRVLFHGQDISRDLKGYQRRLGYVPEEPHLYPHLSGREYLQLAGRLRGIARRPLEIKMDELLRLVGLWNERHSPLASYSKGMRQKILLLAALLHDPELLILDEPFSGLDVNAAMILRSLLHSLAARGKMILYSSHVLEVVEKVADTVLILRKGKVIAHDSVAHLREVMSESSLEGVFAQLTNPEDTDAIAHRILDVVAQDVVAQ
;
A
#
# COMPACT_ATOMS: atom_id res chain seq x y z
N MET A 1 -12.23 -13.32 2.19
CA MET A 1 -10.88 -13.81 2.41
C MET A 1 -10.10 -13.69 1.11
N LEU A 2 -8.89 -13.13 1.16
CA LEU A 2 -7.90 -13.11 0.08
C LEU A 2 -6.77 -14.08 0.42
N GLU A 3 -6.36 -14.91 -0.53
CA GLU A 3 -5.28 -15.89 -0.32
C GLU A 3 -4.27 -15.77 -1.47
N ALA A 4 -3.01 -15.58 -1.13
CA ALA A 4 -1.88 -15.69 -2.03
C ALA A 4 -1.30 -17.08 -1.87
N LEU A 5 -1.31 -17.91 -2.91
CA LEU A 5 -0.86 -19.29 -2.87
C LEU A 5 0.44 -19.45 -3.67
N HIS A 6 1.57 -19.50 -2.98
CA HIS A 6 2.91 -19.73 -3.55
C HIS A 6 3.21 -18.83 -4.75
N LEU A 7 2.91 -17.53 -4.62
CA LEU A 7 3.11 -16.57 -5.71
C LEU A 7 4.59 -16.46 -6.06
N THR A 8 4.90 -16.67 -7.31
CA THR A 8 6.25 -16.50 -7.86
C THR A 8 6.19 -15.61 -9.09
N LYS A 9 7.12 -14.67 -9.20
CA LYS A 9 7.31 -13.85 -10.39
C LYS A 9 8.76 -13.76 -10.75
N SER A 10 9.10 -14.29 -11.91
CA SER A 10 10.41 -14.13 -12.55
C SER A 10 10.29 -13.20 -13.74
N PHE A 11 11.30 -12.36 -13.94
CA PHE A 11 11.54 -11.59 -15.15
C PHE A 11 12.78 -12.16 -15.82
N ILE A 12 13.84 -11.39 -15.95
CA ILE A 12 15.16 -11.88 -16.39
C ILE A 12 16.01 -12.10 -15.14
N GLY A 13 16.53 -13.31 -14.92
CA GLY A 13 17.35 -13.67 -13.76
C GLY A 13 16.56 -14.26 -12.56
N PRO A 14 17.02 -14.08 -11.32
CA PRO A 14 16.37 -14.65 -10.15
C PRO A 14 14.96 -14.09 -9.95
N PRO A 15 14.06 -14.85 -9.31
CA PRO A 15 12.69 -14.41 -9.11
C PRO A 15 12.62 -13.13 -8.23
N ALA A 16 11.85 -12.15 -8.69
CA ALA A 16 11.55 -10.94 -7.90
C ALA A 16 10.61 -11.25 -6.72
N VAL A 17 9.79 -12.30 -6.85
CA VAL A 17 8.93 -12.87 -5.80
C VAL A 17 9.06 -14.39 -5.92
N ASP A 18 9.33 -15.06 -4.82
CA ASP A 18 9.65 -16.50 -4.78
C ASP A 18 8.76 -17.21 -3.73
N SER A 19 7.76 -17.91 -4.22
CA SER A 19 6.83 -18.75 -3.44
C SER A 19 6.17 -18.02 -2.26
N VAL A 20 5.77 -16.77 -2.42
CA VAL A 20 5.11 -15.98 -1.38
C VAL A 20 3.70 -16.48 -1.16
N GLY A 21 3.38 -16.82 0.09
CA GLY A 21 2.05 -17.28 0.49
C GLY A 21 1.59 -16.59 1.78
N PHE A 22 0.31 -16.13 1.78
CA PHE A 22 -0.35 -15.54 2.94
C PHE A 22 -1.86 -15.45 2.73
N THR A 23 -2.56 -15.14 3.80
CA THR A 23 -4.01 -14.95 3.81
C THR A 23 -4.37 -13.66 4.50
N ILE A 24 -5.38 -12.94 3.98
CA ILE A 24 -5.99 -11.79 4.65
C ILE A 24 -7.46 -12.14 4.92
N ARG A 25 -7.86 -12.08 6.19
CA ARG A 25 -9.22 -12.38 6.62
C ARG A 25 -10.10 -11.12 6.62
N PRO A 26 -11.43 -11.28 6.53
CA PRO A 26 -12.34 -10.16 6.77
C PRO A 26 -12.06 -9.50 8.13
N GLY A 27 -11.93 -8.18 8.13
CA GLY A 27 -11.63 -7.41 9.34
C GLY A 27 -10.15 -7.29 9.68
N GLU A 28 -9.26 -7.83 8.86
CA GLU A 28 -7.81 -7.84 9.10
C GLU A 28 -7.10 -6.71 8.33
N ILE A 29 -6.15 -6.06 9.00
CA ILE A 29 -5.20 -5.14 8.39
C ILE A 29 -3.82 -5.81 8.37
N LEU A 30 -3.37 -6.19 7.17
CA LEU A 30 -2.05 -6.76 6.94
C LEU A 30 -1.05 -5.68 6.51
N GLY A 31 -0.03 -5.44 7.32
CA GLY A 31 1.15 -4.64 6.98
C GLY A 31 2.12 -5.44 6.12
N TYR A 32 2.45 -4.95 4.92
CA TYR A 32 3.33 -5.64 3.98
C TYR A 32 4.66 -4.91 3.88
N LEU A 33 5.67 -5.43 4.54
CA LEU A 33 6.95 -4.77 4.80
C LEU A 33 8.10 -5.38 4.02
N GLY A 34 9.16 -4.60 3.85
CA GLY A 34 10.41 -5.08 3.25
C GLY A 34 11.22 -3.90 2.70
N PRO A 35 12.54 -4.07 2.55
CA PRO A 35 13.39 -3.05 1.93
C PRO A 35 13.01 -2.80 0.45
N ASN A 36 13.58 -1.75 -0.12
CA ASN A 36 13.43 -1.49 -1.56
C ASN A 36 13.97 -2.68 -2.36
N GLY A 37 13.26 -3.06 -3.42
CA GLY A 37 13.60 -4.24 -4.22
C GLY A 37 13.24 -5.59 -3.58
N ALA A 38 12.61 -5.64 -2.41
CA ALA A 38 12.20 -6.90 -1.78
C ALA A 38 11.10 -7.66 -2.52
N GLY A 39 10.40 -7.04 -3.49
CA GLY A 39 9.32 -7.65 -4.25
C GLY A 39 7.92 -7.15 -3.89
N LYS A 40 7.79 -6.12 -3.01
CA LYS A 40 6.49 -5.60 -2.53
C LYS A 40 5.57 -5.18 -3.67
N SER A 41 5.98 -4.20 -4.48
CA SER A 41 5.16 -3.68 -5.59
C SER A 41 4.88 -4.75 -6.65
N THR A 42 5.78 -5.72 -6.84
CA THR A 42 5.53 -6.87 -7.73
C THR A 42 4.40 -7.75 -7.17
N THR A 43 4.42 -8.04 -5.88
CA THR A 43 3.35 -8.80 -5.22
C THR A 43 2.02 -8.04 -5.26
N VAL A 44 2.02 -6.74 -4.95
CA VAL A 44 0.83 -5.87 -5.05
C VAL A 44 0.24 -5.91 -6.46
N LYS A 45 1.07 -5.83 -7.51
CA LYS A 45 0.60 -5.93 -8.90
C LYS A 45 0.00 -7.30 -9.23
N MET A 46 0.52 -8.40 -8.66
CA MET A 46 -0.09 -9.72 -8.81
C MET A 46 -1.43 -9.82 -8.07
N LEU A 47 -1.50 -9.32 -6.84
CA LEU A 47 -2.74 -9.31 -6.06
C LEU A 47 -3.84 -8.45 -6.70
N THR A 48 -3.50 -7.36 -7.38
CA THR A 48 -4.47 -6.50 -8.07
C THR A 48 -4.86 -7.01 -9.45
N GLY A 49 -4.19 -8.08 -9.93
CA GLY A 49 -4.38 -8.61 -11.27
C GLY A 49 -3.80 -7.74 -12.38
N LEU A 50 -2.92 -6.80 -12.05
CA LEU A 50 -2.17 -5.98 -13.02
C LEU A 50 -0.96 -6.72 -13.59
N LEU A 51 -0.53 -7.78 -12.91
CA LEU A 51 0.58 -8.64 -13.32
C LEU A 51 0.21 -10.10 -13.06
N GLU A 52 0.36 -10.92 -14.08
CA GLU A 52 0.17 -12.36 -13.95
C GLU A 52 1.38 -13.01 -13.25
N PRO A 53 1.19 -13.84 -12.21
CA PRO A 53 2.28 -14.60 -11.60
C PRO A 53 2.89 -15.60 -12.60
N SER A 54 4.18 -15.88 -12.47
CA SER A 54 4.85 -16.94 -13.25
C SER A 54 4.44 -18.33 -12.76
N SER A 55 4.14 -18.47 -11.46
CA SER A 55 3.51 -19.64 -10.85
C SER A 55 2.79 -19.22 -9.54
N GLY A 56 1.94 -20.12 -9.04
CA GLY A 56 1.04 -19.80 -7.93
C GLY A 56 -0.24 -19.13 -8.42
N ARG A 57 -1.09 -18.70 -7.48
CA ARG A 57 -2.39 -18.08 -7.82
C ARG A 57 -2.90 -17.23 -6.65
N VAL A 58 -3.78 -16.29 -6.98
CA VAL A 58 -4.51 -15.49 -5.99
C VAL A 58 -5.95 -15.98 -5.94
N LEU A 59 -6.42 -16.32 -4.74
CA LEU A 59 -7.84 -16.66 -4.52
C LEU A 59 -8.53 -15.53 -3.76
N PHE A 60 -9.71 -15.18 -4.22
CA PHE A 60 -10.61 -14.26 -3.53
C PHE A 60 -11.93 -14.97 -3.24
N HIS A 61 -12.27 -15.13 -1.94
CA HIS A 61 -13.36 -15.98 -1.48
C HIS A 61 -13.32 -17.40 -2.04
N GLY A 62 -12.11 -17.99 -2.10
CA GLY A 62 -11.89 -19.34 -2.59
C GLY A 62 -11.92 -19.48 -4.13
N GLN A 63 -12.14 -18.40 -4.88
CA GLN A 63 -12.15 -18.40 -6.34
C GLN A 63 -10.87 -17.75 -6.89
N ASP A 64 -10.26 -18.39 -7.87
CA ASP A 64 -9.11 -17.83 -8.57
C ASP A 64 -9.50 -16.55 -9.32
N ILE A 65 -8.80 -15.44 -9.02
CA ILE A 65 -9.12 -14.12 -9.59
C ILE A 65 -9.00 -14.09 -11.12
N SER A 66 -8.18 -14.96 -11.70
CA SER A 66 -8.00 -15.05 -13.16
C SER A 66 -9.28 -15.48 -13.90
N ARG A 67 -10.19 -16.21 -13.23
CA ARG A 67 -11.45 -16.67 -13.81
C ARG A 67 -12.47 -15.56 -14.03
N ASP A 68 -12.49 -14.57 -13.14
CA ASP A 68 -13.32 -13.38 -13.26
C ASP A 68 -12.59 -12.15 -12.71
N LEU A 69 -11.56 -11.75 -13.43
CA LEU A 69 -10.73 -10.61 -13.03
C LEU A 69 -11.53 -9.31 -12.91
N LYS A 70 -12.51 -9.09 -13.81
CA LYS A 70 -13.36 -7.89 -13.77
C LYS A 70 -14.28 -7.87 -12.56
N GLY A 71 -14.88 -9.00 -12.22
CA GLY A 71 -15.71 -9.15 -11.00
C GLY A 71 -14.88 -8.94 -9.73
N TYR A 72 -13.68 -9.51 -9.68
CA TYR A 72 -12.74 -9.27 -8.60
C TYR A 72 -12.36 -7.78 -8.47
N GLN A 73 -11.94 -7.15 -9.56
CA GLN A 73 -11.52 -5.73 -9.56
C GLN A 73 -12.66 -4.77 -9.18
N ARG A 74 -13.92 -5.12 -9.41
CA ARG A 74 -15.08 -4.33 -8.92
C ARG A 74 -15.21 -4.31 -7.41
N ARG A 75 -14.63 -5.31 -6.72
CA ARG A 75 -14.66 -5.48 -5.26
C ARG A 75 -13.36 -5.01 -4.61
N LEU A 76 -12.39 -4.56 -5.42
CA LEU A 76 -11.07 -4.10 -5.02
C LEU A 76 -10.97 -2.59 -5.09
N GLY A 77 -10.52 -1.93 -4.02
CA GLY A 77 -9.98 -0.59 -4.01
C GLY A 77 -8.45 -0.64 -4.04
N TYR A 78 -7.83 0.06 -4.97
CA TYR A 78 -6.38 0.08 -5.10
C TYR A 78 -5.85 1.51 -5.14
N VAL A 79 -4.83 1.77 -4.34
CA VAL A 79 -4.06 3.02 -4.33
C VAL A 79 -2.61 2.67 -4.62
N PRO A 80 -2.07 3.05 -5.78
CA PRO A 80 -0.65 2.83 -6.11
C PRO A 80 0.26 3.82 -5.37
N GLU A 81 1.53 3.46 -5.21
CA GLU A 81 2.57 4.30 -4.62
C GLU A 81 2.74 5.62 -5.40
N GLU A 82 2.82 5.53 -6.74
CA GLU A 82 2.88 6.71 -7.60
C GLU A 82 1.49 7.03 -8.17
N PRO A 83 0.97 8.23 -7.89
CA PRO A 83 -0.33 8.65 -8.39
C PRO A 83 -0.27 8.97 -9.89
N HIS A 84 -0.56 7.99 -10.73
CA HIS A 84 -0.77 8.19 -12.16
C HIS A 84 -2.17 8.77 -12.41
N LEU A 85 -2.35 10.04 -12.06
CA LEU A 85 -3.59 10.77 -12.29
C LEU A 85 -3.54 11.47 -13.66
N TYR A 86 -4.70 11.65 -14.27
CA TYR A 86 -4.84 12.45 -15.50
C TYR A 86 -4.66 13.94 -15.15
N PRO A 87 -3.52 14.58 -15.50
CA PRO A 87 -3.17 15.90 -14.99
C PRO A 87 -4.13 17.02 -15.43
N HIS A 88 -4.82 16.82 -16.53
CA HIS A 88 -5.78 17.79 -17.11
C HIS A 88 -7.18 17.69 -16.51
N LEU A 89 -7.53 16.58 -15.85
CA LEU A 89 -8.80 16.45 -15.14
C LEU A 89 -8.74 17.21 -13.83
N SER A 90 -9.85 17.78 -13.42
CA SER A 90 -10.05 18.24 -12.06
C SER A 90 -10.26 17.07 -11.09
N GLY A 91 -10.08 17.32 -9.78
CA GLY A 91 -10.33 16.30 -8.76
C GLY A 91 -11.75 15.72 -8.86
N ARG A 92 -12.75 16.58 -9.12
CA ARG A 92 -14.15 16.17 -9.27
C ARG A 92 -14.37 15.32 -10.53
N GLU A 93 -13.80 15.71 -11.66
CA GLU A 93 -13.91 14.94 -12.91
C GLU A 93 -13.23 13.57 -12.79
N TYR A 94 -12.07 13.49 -12.13
CA TYR A 94 -11.39 12.22 -11.89
C TYR A 94 -12.25 11.28 -11.04
N LEU A 95 -12.82 11.75 -9.92
CA LEU A 95 -13.72 10.95 -9.09
C LEU A 95 -14.98 10.53 -9.86
N GLN A 96 -15.55 11.43 -10.70
CA GLN A 96 -16.67 11.12 -11.55
C GLN A 96 -16.34 10.01 -12.55
N LEU A 97 -15.17 10.07 -13.18
CA LEU A 97 -14.68 9.03 -14.09
C LEU A 97 -14.52 7.70 -13.35
N ALA A 98 -13.82 7.70 -12.21
CA ALA A 98 -13.61 6.50 -11.40
C ALA A 98 -14.94 5.85 -10.96
N GLY A 99 -15.88 6.65 -10.46
CA GLY A 99 -17.17 6.15 -10.02
C GLY A 99 -18.03 5.59 -11.16
N ARG A 100 -18.01 6.23 -12.33
CA ARG A 100 -18.72 5.74 -13.53
C ARG A 100 -18.14 4.42 -14.05
N LEU A 101 -16.82 4.27 -14.09
CA LEU A 101 -16.16 3.02 -14.46
C LEU A 101 -16.51 1.87 -13.51
N ARG A 102 -16.84 2.19 -12.26
CA ARG A 102 -17.35 1.23 -11.24
C ARG A 102 -18.86 0.99 -11.32
N GLY A 103 -19.56 1.63 -12.26
CA GLY A 103 -21.01 1.44 -12.46
C GLY A 103 -21.88 2.19 -11.46
N ILE A 104 -21.35 3.16 -10.71
CA ILE A 104 -22.14 3.96 -9.77
C ILE A 104 -23.07 4.91 -10.56
N ALA A 105 -24.36 4.89 -10.26
CA ALA A 105 -25.33 5.75 -10.91
C ALA A 105 -25.04 7.24 -10.63
N ARG A 106 -25.33 8.10 -11.61
CA ARG A 106 -24.91 9.51 -11.63
C ARG A 106 -25.29 10.27 -10.35
N ARG A 107 -26.57 10.25 -9.98
CA ARG A 107 -27.08 11.05 -8.84
C ARG A 107 -26.47 10.63 -7.48
N PRO A 108 -26.43 9.34 -7.10
CA PRO A 108 -25.75 8.90 -5.89
C PRO A 108 -24.25 9.22 -5.90
N LEU A 109 -23.58 9.11 -7.05
CA LEU A 109 -22.16 9.43 -7.20
C LEU A 109 -21.90 10.91 -6.94
N GLU A 110 -22.69 11.83 -7.53
CA GLU A 110 -22.54 13.28 -7.33
C GLU A 110 -22.64 13.65 -5.85
N ILE A 111 -23.65 13.14 -5.13
CA ILE A 111 -23.83 13.39 -3.69
C ILE A 111 -22.62 12.87 -2.91
N LYS A 112 -22.22 11.62 -3.14
CA LYS A 112 -21.07 11.00 -2.45
C LYS A 112 -19.77 11.76 -2.68
N MET A 113 -19.50 12.16 -3.92
CA MET A 113 -18.28 12.92 -4.26
C MET A 113 -18.25 14.28 -3.56
N ASP A 114 -19.36 15.01 -3.57
CA ASP A 114 -19.44 16.34 -2.97
C ASP A 114 -19.22 16.28 -1.45
N GLU A 115 -19.79 15.30 -0.77
CA GLU A 115 -19.56 15.07 0.66
C GLU A 115 -18.11 14.67 0.95
N LEU A 116 -17.57 13.70 0.21
CA LEU A 116 -16.19 13.23 0.41
C LEU A 116 -15.17 14.35 0.18
N LEU A 117 -15.34 15.17 -0.86
CA LEU A 117 -14.45 16.31 -1.13
C LEU A 117 -14.48 17.35 0.00
N ARG A 118 -15.64 17.58 0.64
CA ARG A 118 -15.72 18.43 1.83
C ARG A 118 -14.99 17.83 3.01
N LEU A 119 -15.20 16.54 3.29
CA LEU A 119 -14.59 15.83 4.42
C LEU A 119 -13.06 15.81 4.37
N VAL A 120 -12.46 15.70 3.17
CA VAL A 120 -11.00 15.70 3.03
C VAL A 120 -10.40 17.10 2.80
N GLY A 121 -11.24 18.17 2.85
CA GLY A 121 -10.81 19.56 2.70
C GLY A 121 -10.41 19.95 1.28
N LEU A 122 -10.96 19.29 0.24
CA LEU A 122 -10.67 19.56 -1.18
C LEU A 122 -11.84 20.21 -1.91
N TRP A 123 -12.83 20.73 -1.18
CA TRP A 123 -14.04 21.31 -1.79
C TRP A 123 -13.75 22.54 -2.65
N ASN A 124 -12.87 23.42 -2.20
CA ASN A 124 -12.56 24.67 -2.91
C ASN A 124 -11.76 24.39 -4.20
N GLU A 125 -10.88 23.39 -4.17
CA GLU A 125 -10.00 23.00 -5.26
C GLU A 125 -10.63 21.98 -6.22
N ARG A 126 -11.85 21.52 -5.97
CA ARG A 126 -12.49 20.43 -6.71
C ARG A 126 -12.55 20.57 -8.23
N HIS A 127 -12.52 21.80 -8.73
CA HIS A 127 -12.54 22.13 -10.16
C HIS A 127 -11.16 22.52 -10.72
N SER A 128 -10.14 22.61 -9.86
CA SER A 128 -8.76 22.86 -10.29
C SER A 128 -8.15 21.61 -10.92
N PRO A 129 -7.32 21.73 -11.97
CA PRO A 129 -6.68 20.59 -12.61
C PRO A 129 -5.74 19.87 -11.62
N LEU A 130 -5.71 18.54 -11.70
CA LEU A 130 -4.86 17.70 -10.85
C LEU A 130 -3.36 18.00 -10.97
N ALA A 131 -2.94 18.59 -12.10
CA ALA A 131 -1.59 19.08 -12.27
C ALA A 131 -1.20 20.13 -11.22
N SER A 132 -2.14 20.94 -10.74
CA SER A 132 -1.92 21.99 -9.72
C SER A 132 -1.98 21.47 -8.28
N TYR A 133 -2.40 20.20 -8.08
CA TYR A 133 -2.52 19.64 -6.73
C TYR A 133 -1.16 19.30 -6.13
N SER A 134 -1.02 19.52 -4.82
CA SER A 134 0.11 19.00 -4.06
C SER A 134 0.12 17.45 -4.06
N LYS A 135 1.23 16.83 -3.68
CA LYS A 135 1.32 15.37 -3.53
C LYS A 135 0.23 14.84 -2.60
N GLY A 136 0.03 15.48 -1.44
CA GLY A 136 -0.98 15.08 -0.47
C GLY A 136 -2.42 15.25 -0.98
N MET A 137 -2.71 16.32 -1.75
CA MET A 137 -4.03 16.49 -2.38
C MET A 137 -4.30 15.38 -3.41
N ARG A 138 -3.31 15.03 -4.24
CA ARG A 138 -3.42 13.90 -5.18
C ARG A 138 -3.65 12.59 -4.47
N GLN A 139 -2.93 12.35 -3.36
CA GLN A 139 -3.10 11.16 -2.54
C GLN A 139 -4.52 11.04 -1.96
N LYS A 140 -5.09 12.15 -1.46
CA LYS A 140 -6.49 12.20 -1.00
C LYS A 140 -7.46 11.82 -2.12
N ILE A 141 -7.29 12.34 -3.34
CA ILE A 141 -8.15 11.98 -4.49
C ILE A 141 -8.06 10.47 -4.81
N LEU A 142 -6.86 9.88 -4.80
CA LEU A 142 -6.69 8.44 -5.02
C LEU A 142 -7.40 7.60 -3.96
N LEU A 143 -7.25 7.96 -2.68
CA LEU A 143 -7.94 7.30 -1.58
C LEU A 143 -9.46 7.38 -1.75
N LEU A 144 -10.00 8.56 -2.09
CA LEU A 144 -11.44 8.71 -2.36
C LEU A 144 -11.88 7.83 -3.53
N ALA A 145 -11.14 7.83 -4.64
CA ALA A 145 -11.46 7.01 -5.81
C ALA A 145 -11.48 5.51 -5.49
N ALA A 146 -10.54 5.05 -4.66
CA ALA A 146 -10.48 3.66 -4.22
C ALA A 146 -11.65 3.26 -3.31
N LEU A 147 -12.25 4.23 -2.61
CA LEU A 147 -13.35 4.00 -1.65
C LEU A 147 -14.74 4.22 -2.22
N LEU A 148 -14.89 4.92 -3.34
CA LEU A 148 -16.18 5.34 -3.92
C LEU A 148 -17.20 4.20 -4.06
N HIS A 149 -16.75 3.01 -4.42
CA HIS A 149 -17.58 1.84 -4.72
C HIS A 149 -17.72 0.87 -3.54
N ASP A 150 -17.31 1.28 -2.33
CA ASP A 150 -17.36 0.49 -1.10
C ASP A 150 -16.71 -0.90 -1.23
N PRO A 151 -15.41 -0.99 -1.57
CA PRO A 151 -14.73 -2.25 -1.84
C PRO A 151 -14.73 -3.19 -0.63
N GLU A 152 -14.61 -4.49 -0.88
CA GLU A 152 -14.43 -5.52 0.15
C GLU A 152 -12.95 -5.67 0.54
N LEU A 153 -12.06 -5.39 -0.41
CA LEU A 153 -10.61 -5.45 -0.25
C LEU A 153 -9.99 -4.11 -0.63
N LEU A 154 -9.12 -3.61 0.23
CA LEU A 154 -8.29 -2.43 -0.04
C LEU A 154 -6.82 -2.87 -0.11
N ILE A 155 -6.16 -2.53 -1.22
CA ILE A 155 -4.71 -2.65 -1.37
C ILE A 155 -4.15 -1.25 -1.54
N LEU A 156 -3.31 -0.85 -0.60
CA LEU A 156 -2.78 0.51 -0.49
C LEU A 156 -1.25 0.45 -0.50
N ASP A 157 -0.64 1.02 -1.54
CA ASP A 157 0.82 1.08 -1.66
C ASP A 157 1.31 2.45 -1.20
N GLU A 158 2.04 2.52 -0.07
CA GLU A 158 2.53 3.73 0.58
C GLU A 158 1.45 4.82 0.81
N PRO A 159 0.28 4.50 1.38
CA PRO A 159 -0.87 5.40 1.38
C PRO A 159 -0.68 6.67 2.23
N PHE A 160 0.27 6.69 3.15
CA PHE A 160 0.57 7.83 4.01
C PHE A 160 1.55 8.83 3.39
N SER A 161 2.14 8.48 2.24
CA SER A 161 3.15 9.33 1.57
C SER A 161 2.57 10.67 1.15
N GLY A 162 3.21 11.76 1.62
CA GLY A 162 2.81 13.13 1.28
C GLY A 162 1.58 13.68 2.01
N LEU A 163 0.99 12.91 2.94
CA LEU A 163 -0.07 13.40 3.81
C LEU A 163 0.51 14.21 4.95
N ASP A 164 -0.20 15.27 5.35
CA ASP A 164 0.05 15.98 6.60
C ASP A 164 -0.38 15.13 7.80
N VAL A 165 0.04 15.54 9.02
CA VAL A 165 -0.21 14.80 10.26
C VAL A 165 -1.71 14.53 10.48
N ASN A 166 -2.56 15.54 10.24
CA ASN A 166 -4.00 15.40 10.42
C ASN A 166 -4.61 14.42 9.43
N ALA A 167 -4.24 14.52 8.14
CA ALA A 167 -4.70 13.59 7.11
C ALA A 167 -4.23 12.17 7.39
N ALA A 168 -3.00 11.98 7.87
CA ALA A 168 -2.48 10.66 8.27
C ALA A 168 -3.27 10.08 9.47
N MET A 169 -3.61 10.90 10.47
CA MET A 169 -4.46 10.47 11.59
C MET A 169 -5.86 10.07 11.14
N ILE A 170 -6.48 10.84 10.24
CA ILE A 170 -7.80 10.53 9.67
C ILE A 170 -7.73 9.22 8.89
N LEU A 171 -6.71 9.03 8.03
CA LEU A 171 -6.54 7.80 7.27
C LEU A 171 -6.39 6.60 8.20
N ARG A 172 -5.57 6.68 9.24
CA ARG A 172 -5.42 5.61 10.23
C ARG A 172 -6.76 5.22 10.85
N SER A 173 -7.51 6.20 11.36
CA SER A 173 -8.83 5.95 11.96
C SER A 173 -9.81 5.35 10.96
N LEU A 174 -9.73 5.77 9.70
CA LEU A 174 -10.56 5.23 8.61
C LEU A 174 -10.22 3.76 8.34
N LEU A 175 -8.93 3.37 8.29
CA LEU A 175 -8.52 1.97 8.06
C LEU A 175 -9.04 1.06 9.18
N HIS A 176 -8.88 1.44 10.46
CA HIS A 176 -9.45 0.68 11.58
C HIS A 176 -10.98 0.58 11.50
N SER A 177 -11.66 1.68 11.14
CA SER A 177 -13.13 1.67 10.99
C SER A 177 -13.59 0.78 9.86
N LEU A 178 -12.85 0.71 8.76
CA LEU A 178 -13.13 -0.18 7.63
C LEU A 178 -12.89 -1.64 8.01
N ALA A 179 -11.80 -1.95 8.69
CA ALA A 179 -11.54 -3.29 9.22
C ALA A 179 -12.63 -3.74 10.19
N ALA A 180 -13.06 -2.89 11.14
CA ALA A 180 -14.16 -3.17 12.05
C ALA A 180 -15.49 -3.46 11.34
N ARG A 181 -15.67 -2.99 10.09
CA ARG A 181 -16.80 -3.32 9.21
C ARG A 181 -16.57 -4.56 8.35
N GLY A 182 -15.52 -5.34 8.62
CA GLY A 182 -15.20 -6.57 7.91
C GLY A 182 -14.46 -6.39 6.58
N LYS A 183 -13.97 -5.17 6.26
CA LYS A 183 -13.14 -4.98 5.06
C LYS A 183 -11.77 -5.62 5.27
N MET A 184 -11.19 -6.15 4.21
CA MET A 184 -9.81 -6.67 4.20
C MET A 184 -8.89 -5.57 3.72
N ILE A 185 -7.76 -5.37 4.41
CA ILE A 185 -6.84 -4.30 4.08
C ILE A 185 -5.41 -4.86 4.02
N LEU A 186 -4.75 -4.67 2.88
CA LEU A 186 -3.32 -4.82 2.75
C LEU A 186 -2.74 -3.43 2.51
N TYR A 187 -1.77 -3.04 3.33
CA TYR A 187 -1.04 -1.85 3.00
C TYR A 187 0.48 -2.07 3.10
N SER A 188 1.20 -1.60 2.08
CA SER A 188 2.64 -1.58 2.10
C SER A 188 3.14 -0.26 2.70
N SER A 189 4.21 -0.32 3.46
CA SER A 189 4.93 0.85 3.92
C SER A 189 6.39 0.51 4.24
N HIS A 190 7.25 1.53 4.15
CA HIS A 190 8.60 1.49 4.68
C HIS A 190 8.70 2.23 6.04
N VAL A 191 7.63 2.89 6.49
CA VAL A 191 7.58 3.61 7.77
C VAL A 191 7.03 2.67 8.85
N LEU A 192 7.93 1.99 9.54
CA LEU A 192 7.61 0.92 10.49
C LEU A 192 6.74 1.37 11.67
N GLU A 193 6.96 2.59 12.18
CA GLU A 193 6.13 3.16 13.25
C GLU A 193 4.66 3.31 12.86
N VAL A 194 4.38 3.63 11.58
CA VAL A 194 3.00 3.73 11.08
C VAL A 194 2.39 2.35 11.02
N VAL A 195 3.16 1.37 10.52
CA VAL A 195 2.70 -0.02 10.44
C VAL A 195 2.37 -0.57 11.81
N GLU A 196 3.24 -0.36 12.79
CA GLU A 196 3.04 -0.81 14.19
C GLU A 196 1.73 -0.29 14.80
N LYS A 197 1.30 0.91 14.40
CA LYS A 197 0.08 1.55 14.92
C LYS A 197 -1.20 1.20 14.15
N VAL A 198 -1.08 0.60 12.98
CA VAL A 198 -2.21 0.37 12.05
C VAL A 198 -2.46 -1.11 11.80
N ALA A 199 -1.41 -1.92 11.67
CA ALA A 199 -1.54 -3.31 11.27
C ALA A 199 -1.86 -4.24 12.45
N ASP A 200 -2.75 -5.22 12.22
CA ASP A 200 -2.97 -6.33 13.15
C ASP A 200 -1.86 -7.36 13.02
N THR A 201 -1.51 -7.69 11.77
CA THR A 201 -0.47 -8.62 11.39
C THR A 201 0.50 -7.97 10.41
N VAL A 202 1.74 -8.45 10.40
CA VAL A 202 2.74 -7.99 9.45
C VAL A 202 3.37 -9.16 8.72
N LEU A 203 3.67 -8.94 7.45
CA LEU A 203 4.44 -9.85 6.63
C LEU A 203 5.70 -9.12 6.16
N ILE A 204 6.86 -9.66 6.49
CA ILE A 204 8.15 -9.09 6.15
C ILE A 204 8.76 -9.85 4.97
N LEU A 205 9.04 -9.12 3.90
CA LEU A 205 9.65 -9.63 2.68
C LEU A 205 11.13 -9.25 2.60
N ARG A 206 11.97 -10.19 2.17
CA ARG A 206 13.38 -9.95 1.86
C ARG A 206 13.78 -10.78 0.64
N LYS A 207 14.37 -10.13 -0.39
CA LYS A 207 14.83 -10.81 -1.62
C LYS A 207 13.78 -11.75 -2.22
N GLY A 208 12.54 -11.27 -2.29
CA GLY A 208 11.41 -12.01 -2.87
C GLY A 208 10.78 -13.08 -1.96
N LYS A 209 11.29 -13.31 -0.76
CA LYS A 209 10.80 -14.36 0.16
C LYS A 209 10.19 -13.77 1.42
N VAL A 210 9.20 -14.46 1.98
CA VAL A 210 8.65 -14.16 3.32
C VAL A 210 9.66 -14.64 4.37
N ILE A 211 10.11 -13.73 5.23
CA ILE A 211 11.01 -14.03 6.34
C ILE A 211 10.33 -14.00 7.71
N ALA A 212 9.19 -13.29 7.82
CA ALA A 212 8.33 -13.32 8.99
C ALA A 212 6.89 -13.02 8.59
N HIS A 213 5.93 -13.63 9.28
CA HIS A 213 4.50 -13.35 9.13
C HIS A 213 3.81 -13.67 10.45
N ASP A 214 3.47 -12.66 11.24
CA ASP A 214 2.78 -12.80 12.52
C ASP A 214 2.16 -11.48 12.97
N SER A 215 1.48 -11.49 14.13
CA SER A 215 1.05 -10.25 14.77
C SER A 215 2.25 -9.41 15.20
N VAL A 216 2.10 -8.09 15.19
CA VAL A 216 3.14 -7.15 15.64
C VAL A 216 3.55 -7.45 17.07
N ALA A 217 2.57 -7.74 17.94
CA ALA A 217 2.82 -8.04 19.36
C ALA A 217 3.67 -9.30 19.54
N HIS A 218 3.35 -10.38 18.84
CA HIS A 218 4.06 -11.66 18.94
C HIS A 218 5.49 -11.58 18.39
N LEU A 219 5.70 -10.88 17.27
CA LEU A 219 7.06 -10.68 16.73
C LEU A 219 7.95 -9.91 17.71
N ARG A 220 7.42 -8.86 18.35
CA ARG A 220 8.15 -8.10 19.38
C ARG A 220 8.52 -8.97 20.59
N GLU A 221 7.58 -9.78 21.06
CA GLU A 221 7.79 -10.69 22.20
C GLU A 221 8.88 -11.74 21.89
N VAL A 222 8.74 -12.46 20.78
CA VAL A 222 9.67 -13.53 20.39
C VAL A 222 11.09 -13.01 20.15
N MET A 223 11.22 -11.83 19.58
CA MET A 223 12.52 -11.23 19.28
C MET A 223 13.07 -10.34 20.41
N SER A 224 12.33 -10.22 21.52
CA SER A 224 12.69 -9.38 22.68
C SER A 224 12.94 -7.92 22.30
N GLU A 225 12.16 -7.38 21.33
CA GLU A 225 12.29 -6.02 20.82
C GLU A 225 11.17 -5.11 21.33
N SER A 226 11.51 -3.84 21.58
CA SER A 226 10.54 -2.84 22.03
C SER A 226 9.71 -2.25 20.90
N SER A 227 10.15 -2.39 19.64
CA SER A 227 9.53 -1.81 18.46
C SER A 227 9.60 -2.75 17.25
N LEU A 228 8.71 -2.52 16.28
CA LEU A 228 8.75 -3.22 14.99
C LEU A 228 10.03 -2.88 14.21
N GLU A 229 10.62 -1.71 14.43
CA GLU A 229 11.89 -1.31 13.82
C GLU A 229 13.04 -2.21 14.28
N GLY A 230 13.13 -2.52 15.58
CA GLY A 230 14.11 -3.48 16.13
C GLY A 230 13.93 -4.88 15.53
N VAL A 231 12.68 -5.37 15.47
CA VAL A 231 12.35 -6.64 14.81
C VAL A 231 12.81 -6.64 13.35
N PHE A 232 12.51 -5.59 12.61
CA PHE A 232 12.87 -5.46 11.21
C PHE A 232 14.39 -5.42 11.01
N ALA A 233 15.11 -4.68 11.85
CA ALA A 233 16.57 -4.59 11.81
C ALA A 233 17.22 -5.96 12.04
N GLN A 234 16.78 -6.72 13.03
CA GLN A 234 17.30 -8.08 13.28
C GLN A 234 17.05 -9.04 12.12
N LEU A 235 15.83 -9.01 11.52
CA LEU A 235 15.46 -9.90 10.43
C LEU A 235 16.13 -9.54 9.10
N THR A 236 16.40 -8.26 8.86
CA THR A 236 16.92 -7.81 7.58
C THR A 236 18.44 -7.65 7.55
N ASN A 237 19.14 -7.76 8.72
CA ASN A 237 20.56 -7.50 8.86
C ASN A 237 20.92 -6.23 8.04
N PRO A 238 20.54 -5.03 8.48
CA PRO A 238 20.94 -3.82 7.79
C PRO A 238 22.47 -3.79 7.77
N GLU A 239 23.03 -3.34 6.66
CA GLU A 239 24.45 -3.00 6.61
C GLU A 239 24.73 -2.03 7.76
N ASP A 240 25.90 -2.17 8.39
CA ASP A 240 26.30 -1.30 9.50
C ASP A 240 26.26 0.16 9.03
N THR A 241 25.14 0.82 9.35
CA THR A 241 24.84 2.19 8.91
C THR A 241 25.87 3.18 9.46
N ASP A 242 26.43 2.91 10.63
CA ASP A 242 27.45 3.75 11.26
C ASP A 242 28.78 3.60 10.52
N ALA A 243 29.16 2.38 10.16
CA ALA A 243 30.34 2.13 9.34
C ALA A 243 30.24 2.79 7.96
N ILE A 244 29.05 2.76 7.33
CA ILE A 244 28.82 3.46 6.07
C ILE A 244 28.90 4.97 6.24
N ALA A 245 28.28 5.53 7.29
CA ALA A 245 28.33 6.97 7.58
C ALA A 245 29.77 7.46 7.81
N HIS A 246 30.55 6.73 8.60
CA HIS A 246 32.00 7.04 8.79
C HIS A 246 32.74 6.97 7.47
N ARG A 247 32.51 5.97 6.64
CA ARG A 247 33.17 5.84 5.34
C ARG A 247 32.81 6.96 4.37
N ILE A 248 31.54 7.43 4.40
CA ILE A 248 31.13 8.63 3.63
C ILE A 248 31.89 9.86 4.11
N LEU A 249 32.02 10.07 5.42
CA LEU A 249 32.78 11.18 6.00
C LEU A 249 34.27 11.14 5.60
N ASP A 250 34.87 9.95 5.63
CA ASP A 250 36.25 9.76 5.21
C ASP A 250 36.47 10.11 3.73
N VAL A 251 35.53 9.69 2.85
CA VAL A 251 35.63 10.02 1.42
C VAL A 251 35.43 11.51 1.18
N VAL A 252 34.45 12.14 1.84
CA VAL A 252 34.22 13.60 1.72
C VAL A 252 35.40 14.41 2.24
N ALA A 253 36.10 13.93 3.28
CA ALA A 253 37.27 14.61 3.84
C ALA A 253 38.53 14.50 2.96
N GLN A 254 38.64 13.49 2.09
CA GLN A 254 39.79 13.29 1.19
C GLN A 254 39.87 14.32 0.05
N ASP A 255 38.73 14.90 -0.38
CA ASP A 255 38.72 15.90 -1.49
C ASP A 255 39.16 17.31 -1.08
N VAL A 256 39.43 17.59 0.20
CA VAL A 256 39.81 18.91 0.71
C VAL A 256 41.34 19.10 0.76
N VAL A 257 42.13 18.05 0.56
CA VAL A 257 43.62 18.10 0.70
C VAL A 257 44.36 18.15 -0.66
N ALA A 258 43.65 18.19 -1.77
CA ALA A 258 44.21 18.16 -3.12
C ALA A 258 44.14 19.53 -3.86
N GLN A 259 44.35 20.66 -3.15
CA GLN A 259 44.61 21.98 -3.76
C GLN A 259 45.82 22.66 -3.10
#